data_f921c7897f837b01955f611855b2e63d
#
_entry.id   f921c7897f837b01955f611855b2e63d
#
_cell.length_a   1.000
_cell.length_b   1.000
_cell.length_c   1.000
_cell.angle_alpha   90.00
_cell.angle_beta   90.00
_cell.angle_gamma   90.00
#
_symmetry.space_group_name_H-M   'P 1'
#
loop_
_entity.id
_entity.type
_entity.pdbx_description
1 polymer ?
#
loop_
_entity_poly.entity_id
_entity_poly.type
_entity_poly.pdbx_seq_one_letter_code
_entity_poly.pdbx_strand_id
1 'polypeptide(L)'
;MQLEISVDKLKKNKLFVATPMYGGMNHGMYMKSSLDLQGICTQYGIEVRFSFIFNESLITRARNYLCDEFIRSGFTHMLFIDADIHYDPRDIIAMMSLDREVIGGPYPKKSIKWSSVKEAVRRNPDVNPGDLEKVAGDYVFNAVAGTGQFNVGEPLEVLEIGTGFMMIKREVFEKFEKQYPELHYKPDHVGQANFDGSRYIHAFFDTVIDSKYANMKNEMKSFLDANPSATGDQVMQFLTDNSSSIGKQYSDRYLSEDYMFCQWWRNMGGKIWLCPWMKTHHIGTYAFNGDMAAVAAHVGSL
;
A
#
# COMPACT_ATOMS: atom_id res chain seq x y z
N MET A 1 4.66 22.10 4.52
CA MET A 1 5.97 21.94 3.85
C MET A 1 5.94 22.68 2.52
N GLN A 2 6.95 23.46 2.20
CA GLN A 2 7.13 24.04 0.86
C GLN A 2 8.02 23.04 0.10
N LEU A 3 7.44 22.29 -0.85
CA LEU A 3 8.20 21.37 -1.72
C LEU A 3 8.76 22.18 -2.89
N GLU A 4 10.06 22.18 -3.04
CA GLU A 4 10.71 22.71 -4.23
C GLU A 4 10.64 21.62 -5.33
N ILE A 5 9.79 21.87 -6.33
CA ILE A 5 9.54 20.93 -7.43
C ILE A 5 10.45 21.26 -8.60
N SER A 6 11.42 20.41 -8.88
CA SER A 6 12.26 20.51 -10.07
C SER A 6 11.56 19.84 -11.25
N VAL A 7 11.01 20.63 -12.16
CA VAL A 7 10.33 20.13 -13.38
C VAL A 7 11.27 19.29 -14.24
N ASP A 8 12.54 19.65 -14.34
CA ASP A 8 13.54 18.90 -15.14
C ASP A 8 13.84 17.51 -14.54
N LYS A 9 13.75 17.35 -13.23
CA LYS A 9 13.83 16.03 -12.60
C LYS A 9 12.55 15.22 -12.87
N LEU A 10 11.38 15.85 -12.77
CA LEU A 10 10.10 15.19 -13.01
C LEU A 10 9.97 14.67 -14.44
N LYS A 11 10.44 15.41 -15.45
CA LYS A 11 10.41 14.98 -16.86
C LYS A 11 11.20 13.69 -17.15
N LYS A 12 12.16 13.35 -16.29
CA LYS A 12 12.93 12.09 -16.42
C LYS A 12 12.19 10.89 -15.88
N ASN A 13 11.13 11.12 -15.08
CA ASN A 13 10.33 10.08 -14.48
C ASN A 13 9.21 9.66 -15.44
N LYS A 14 8.91 8.37 -15.42
CA LYS A 14 7.82 7.75 -16.17
C LYS A 14 6.90 7.06 -15.16
N LEU A 15 5.64 7.45 -15.15
CA LEU A 15 4.65 7.02 -14.17
C LEU A 15 3.75 5.94 -14.74
N PHE A 16 3.76 4.75 -14.12
CA PHE A 16 2.86 3.65 -14.42
C PHE A 16 1.78 3.55 -13.35
N VAL A 17 0.56 3.94 -13.67
CA VAL A 17 -0.59 3.87 -12.76
C VAL A 17 -1.25 2.50 -12.92
N ALA A 18 -1.27 1.73 -11.85
CA ALA A 18 -1.75 0.35 -11.80
C ALA A 18 -3.02 0.27 -10.95
N THR A 19 -4.13 -0.15 -11.56
CA THR A 19 -5.41 -0.23 -10.88
C THR A 19 -6.10 -1.57 -11.11
N PRO A 20 -6.21 -2.42 -10.07
CA PRO A 20 -7.08 -3.57 -10.11
C PRO A 20 -8.55 -3.13 -10.18
N MET A 21 -9.30 -3.66 -11.16
CA MET A 21 -10.72 -3.33 -11.39
C MET A 21 -11.55 -4.63 -11.45
N TYR A 22 -11.89 -5.18 -10.29
CA TYR A 22 -12.80 -6.33 -10.25
C TYR A 22 -14.17 -5.93 -10.81
N GLY A 23 -14.73 -6.74 -11.71
CA GLY A 23 -15.96 -6.42 -12.42
C GLY A 23 -15.84 -5.32 -13.48
N GLY A 24 -14.62 -4.83 -13.78
CA GLY A 24 -14.40 -3.78 -14.78
C GLY A 24 -14.91 -2.39 -14.37
N MET A 25 -15.20 -2.19 -13.09
CA MET A 25 -15.83 -0.96 -12.58
C MET A 25 -14.83 -0.07 -11.86
N ASN A 26 -15.07 1.24 -11.94
CA ASN A 26 -14.41 2.24 -11.13
C ASN A 26 -15.42 3.29 -10.64
N HIS A 27 -15.05 4.04 -9.62
CA HIS A 27 -15.85 5.15 -9.15
C HIS A 27 -15.59 6.40 -9.99
N GLY A 28 -16.64 7.19 -10.29
CA GLY A 28 -16.53 8.40 -11.10
C GLY A 28 -15.54 9.43 -10.56
N MET A 29 -15.36 9.52 -9.24
CA MET A 29 -14.37 10.41 -8.63
C MET A 29 -12.92 9.91 -8.84
N TYR A 30 -12.68 8.58 -8.82
CA TYR A 30 -11.42 8.00 -9.24
C TYR A 30 -11.10 8.35 -10.70
N MET A 31 -12.08 8.16 -11.60
CA MET A 31 -11.93 8.51 -13.02
C MET A 31 -11.58 9.98 -13.19
N LYS A 32 -12.28 10.89 -12.50
CA LYS A 32 -11.98 12.32 -12.53
C LYS A 32 -10.54 12.61 -12.12
N SER A 33 -10.09 12.07 -10.97
CA SER A 33 -8.72 12.22 -10.50
C SER A 33 -7.69 11.71 -11.51
N SER A 34 -7.98 10.59 -12.17
CA SER A 34 -7.09 9.99 -13.19
C SER A 34 -6.99 10.84 -14.45
N LEU A 35 -8.10 11.44 -14.92
CA LEU A 35 -8.10 12.38 -16.03
C LEU A 35 -7.33 13.67 -15.69
N ASP A 36 -7.54 14.20 -14.49
CA ASP A 36 -6.80 15.37 -13.99
C ASP A 36 -5.29 15.05 -13.87
N LEU A 37 -4.92 13.84 -13.42
CA LEU A 37 -3.53 13.38 -13.37
C LEU A 37 -2.92 13.31 -14.77
N GLN A 38 -3.65 12.77 -15.75
CA GLN A 38 -3.21 12.75 -17.15
C GLN A 38 -2.92 14.19 -17.64
N GLY A 39 -3.82 15.13 -17.34
CA GLY A 39 -3.66 16.54 -17.70
C GLY A 39 -2.40 17.17 -17.07
N ILE A 40 -2.19 16.96 -15.79
CA ILE A 40 -0.99 17.46 -15.07
C ILE A 40 0.28 16.82 -15.60
N CYS A 41 0.31 15.50 -15.81
CA CYS A 41 1.47 14.82 -16.38
C CYS A 41 1.82 15.38 -17.77
N THR A 42 0.82 15.62 -18.61
CA THR A 42 1.00 16.24 -19.94
C THR A 42 1.59 17.65 -19.81
N GLN A 43 1.06 18.46 -18.88
CA GLN A 43 1.55 19.81 -18.63
C GLN A 43 3.02 19.86 -18.20
N TYR A 44 3.43 18.92 -17.34
CA TYR A 44 4.82 18.83 -16.86
C TYR A 44 5.73 18.00 -17.77
N GLY A 45 5.22 17.39 -18.84
CA GLY A 45 5.98 16.55 -19.76
C GLY A 45 6.42 15.22 -19.14
N ILE A 46 5.63 14.69 -18.19
CA ILE A 46 5.83 13.40 -17.56
C ILE A 46 5.10 12.33 -18.37
N GLU A 47 5.82 11.29 -18.79
CA GLU A 47 5.18 10.14 -19.45
C GLU A 47 4.35 9.38 -18.42
N VAL A 48 3.05 9.21 -18.67
CA VAL A 48 2.12 8.46 -17.82
C VAL A 48 1.40 7.39 -18.61
N ARG A 49 1.27 6.20 -18.01
CA ARG A 49 0.47 5.09 -18.54
C ARG A 49 -0.46 4.58 -17.46
N PHE A 50 -1.73 4.42 -17.79
CA PHE A 50 -2.70 3.75 -16.95
C PHE A 50 -2.85 2.30 -17.41
N SER A 51 -2.70 1.37 -16.47
CA SER A 51 -2.88 -0.07 -16.68
C SER A 51 -3.96 -0.59 -15.75
N PHE A 52 -4.94 -1.26 -16.34
CA PHE A 52 -6.10 -1.81 -15.64
C PHE A 52 -6.12 -3.31 -15.81
N ILE A 53 -6.31 -4.04 -14.71
CA ILE A 53 -6.59 -5.47 -14.77
C ILE A 53 -8.05 -5.71 -14.39
N PHE A 54 -8.77 -6.41 -15.26
CA PHE A 54 -10.20 -6.67 -15.10
C PHE A 54 -10.43 -8.11 -14.66
N ASN A 55 -11.45 -8.31 -13.82
CA ASN A 55 -11.98 -9.63 -13.46
C ASN A 55 -10.96 -10.62 -12.84
N GLU A 56 -9.84 -10.14 -12.33
CA GLU A 56 -8.98 -10.98 -11.50
C GLU A 56 -9.54 -11.02 -10.07
N SER A 57 -9.97 -12.19 -9.65
CA SER A 57 -10.65 -12.40 -8.37
C SER A 57 -9.69 -12.41 -7.17
N LEU A 58 -8.41 -12.68 -7.41
CA LEU A 58 -7.40 -12.74 -6.37
C LEU A 58 -6.51 -11.49 -6.43
N ILE A 59 -6.64 -10.62 -5.44
CA ILE A 59 -5.93 -9.32 -5.43
C ILE A 59 -4.40 -9.49 -5.49
N THR A 60 -3.83 -10.49 -4.87
CA THR A 60 -2.40 -10.80 -4.93
C THR A 60 -1.96 -11.05 -6.38
N ARG A 61 -2.71 -11.85 -7.14
CA ARG A 61 -2.42 -12.13 -8.55
C ARG A 61 -2.57 -10.87 -9.41
N ALA A 62 -3.62 -10.08 -9.16
CA ALA A 62 -3.84 -8.82 -9.88
C ALA A 62 -2.63 -7.88 -9.73
N ARG A 63 -2.14 -7.70 -8.50
CA ARG A 63 -0.99 -6.84 -8.22
C ARG A 63 0.29 -7.39 -8.84
N ASN A 64 0.56 -8.68 -8.71
CA ASN A 64 1.76 -9.30 -9.29
C ASN A 64 1.77 -9.21 -10.82
N TYR A 65 0.62 -9.38 -11.48
CA TYR A 65 0.50 -9.21 -12.92
C TYR A 65 0.81 -7.75 -13.34
N LEU A 66 0.25 -6.77 -12.63
CA LEU A 66 0.52 -5.35 -12.90
C LEU A 66 2.00 -5.00 -12.65
N CYS A 67 2.66 -5.64 -11.67
CA CYS A 67 4.11 -5.50 -11.46
C CYS A 67 4.91 -6.07 -12.64
N ASP A 68 4.54 -7.25 -13.16
CA ASP A 68 5.19 -7.81 -14.35
C ASP A 68 5.06 -6.89 -15.56
N GLU A 69 3.88 -6.32 -15.80
CA GLU A 69 3.68 -5.33 -16.85
C GLU A 69 4.55 -4.07 -16.64
N PHE A 70 4.62 -3.58 -15.41
CA PHE A 70 5.46 -2.43 -15.06
C PHE A 70 6.93 -2.71 -15.32
N ILE A 71 7.47 -3.83 -14.85
CA ILE A 71 8.88 -4.21 -15.03
C ILE A 71 9.21 -4.31 -16.52
N ARG A 72 8.31 -4.80 -17.34
CA ARG A 72 8.48 -4.93 -18.79
C ARG A 72 8.31 -3.62 -19.56
N SER A 73 7.66 -2.62 -18.95
CA SER A 73 7.31 -1.35 -19.63
C SER A 73 8.46 -0.35 -19.75
N GLY A 74 9.52 -0.47 -18.95
CA GLY A 74 10.61 0.51 -18.86
C GLY A 74 10.23 1.79 -18.10
N PHE A 75 9.07 1.84 -17.42
CA PHE A 75 8.68 2.95 -16.54
C PHE A 75 9.51 2.97 -15.25
N THR A 76 9.63 4.14 -14.60
CA THR A 76 10.50 4.34 -13.44
C THR A 76 9.78 4.27 -12.11
N HIS A 77 8.51 4.65 -12.08
CA HIS A 77 7.66 4.69 -10.90
C HIS A 77 6.37 3.94 -11.16
N MET A 78 6.02 3.02 -10.28
CA MET A 78 4.73 2.35 -10.24
C MET A 78 3.87 3.01 -9.17
N LEU A 79 2.63 3.31 -9.49
CA LEU A 79 1.65 3.87 -8.57
C LEU A 79 0.43 2.95 -8.52
N PHE A 80 0.26 2.24 -7.42
CA PHE A 80 -1.00 1.58 -7.13
C PHE A 80 -2.03 2.57 -6.63
N ILE A 81 -3.21 2.56 -7.23
CA ILE A 81 -4.40 3.26 -6.75
C ILE A 81 -5.60 2.35 -6.95
N ASP A 82 -6.39 2.14 -5.90
CA ASP A 82 -7.62 1.36 -6.01
C ASP A 82 -8.71 2.17 -6.75
N ALA A 83 -9.57 1.46 -7.49
CA ALA A 83 -10.57 2.04 -8.40
C ALA A 83 -11.66 2.88 -7.72
N ASP A 84 -11.66 2.96 -6.41
CA ASP A 84 -12.60 3.69 -5.56
C ASP A 84 -11.93 4.71 -4.61
N ILE A 85 -10.67 5.04 -4.88
CA ILE A 85 -9.96 6.11 -4.18
C ILE A 85 -9.99 7.40 -5.01
N HIS A 86 -10.55 8.45 -4.42
CA HIS A 86 -10.41 9.82 -4.94
C HIS A 86 -9.18 10.48 -4.33
N TYR A 87 -8.38 11.14 -5.16
CA TYR A 87 -7.11 11.75 -4.78
C TYR A 87 -6.87 13.07 -5.53
N ASP A 88 -6.03 13.94 -4.97
CA ASP A 88 -5.52 15.11 -5.66
C ASP A 88 -4.31 14.72 -6.52
N PRO A 89 -4.32 14.90 -7.85
CA PRO A 89 -3.19 14.53 -8.70
C PRO A 89 -1.88 15.28 -8.38
N ARG A 90 -1.96 16.45 -7.70
CA ARG A 90 -0.79 17.18 -7.22
C ARG A 90 -0.03 16.40 -6.14
N ASP A 91 -0.73 15.55 -5.38
CA ASP A 91 -0.12 14.68 -4.39
C ASP A 91 0.81 13.65 -5.05
N ILE A 92 0.46 13.17 -6.26
CA ILE A 92 1.33 12.27 -7.04
C ILE A 92 2.63 12.98 -7.44
N ILE A 93 2.52 14.21 -7.89
CA ILE A 93 3.70 15.03 -8.23
C ILE A 93 4.57 15.28 -6.99
N ALA A 94 3.95 15.52 -5.84
CA ALA A 94 4.65 15.67 -4.57
C ALA A 94 5.40 14.39 -4.17
N MET A 95 4.77 13.21 -4.27
CA MET A 95 5.44 11.92 -4.00
C MET A 95 6.63 11.69 -4.93
N MET A 96 6.50 11.96 -6.23
CA MET A 96 7.60 11.85 -7.19
C MET A 96 8.75 12.81 -6.85
N SER A 97 8.43 14.03 -6.37
CA SER A 97 9.43 15.05 -6.00
C SER A 97 10.19 14.69 -4.71
N LEU A 98 9.54 13.98 -3.79
CA LEU A 98 10.14 13.51 -2.54
C LEU A 98 11.15 12.39 -2.77
N ASP A 99 11.11 11.74 -3.91
CA ASP A 99 12.12 10.78 -4.40
C ASP A 99 12.38 9.60 -3.44
N ARG A 100 11.33 9.12 -2.75
CA ARG A 100 11.41 7.97 -1.84
C ARG A 100 11.18 6.67 -2.59
N GLU A 101 11.83 5.58 -2.14
CA GLU A 101 11.74 4.26 -2.78
C GLU A 101 10.33 3.67 -2.70
N VAL A 102 9.70 3.74 -1.52
CA VAL A 102 8.29 3.37 -1.29
C VAL A 102 7.62 4.48 -0.48
N ILE A 103 6.57 5.05 -1.03
CA ILE A 103 5.85 6.19 -0.43
C ILE A 103 4.37 6.11 -0.77
N GLY A 104 3.50 6.52 0.15
CA GLY A 104 2.07 6.56 -0.10
C GLY A 104 1.33 7.66 0.64
N GLY A 105 0.06 7.81 0.31
CA GLY A 105 -0.88 8.67 1.01
C GLY A 105 -1.79 7.87 1.95
N PRO A 106 -2.24 8.46 3.06
CA PRO A 106 -3.24 7.83 3.91
C PRO A 106 -4.57 7.81 3.20
N TYR A 107 -5.31 6.71 3.29
CA TYR A 107 -6.71 6.65 2.90
C TYR A 107 -7.55 6.01 4.01
N PRO A 108 -8.80 6.50 4.23
CA PRO A 108 -9.64 5.99 5.29
C PRO A 108 -10.17 4.61 4.93
N LYS A 109 -10.42 3.78 5.93
CA LYS A 109 -11.22 2.56 5.79
C LYS A 109 -12.67 2.94 5.47
N LYS A 110 -13.42 2.05 4.82
CA LYS A 110 -14.87 2.22 4.58
C LYS A 110 -15.67 2.00 5.87
N SER A 111 -15.39 2.81 6.88
CA SER A 111 -16.05 2.76 8.19
C SER A 111 -16.13 4.16 8.80
N ILE A 112 -17.15 4.38 9.62
CA ILE A 112 -17.31 5.60 10.41
C ILE A 112 -16.92 5.30 11.85
N LYS A 113 -15.90 5.97 12.35
CA LYS A 113 -15.43 5.82 13.72
C LYS A 113 -16.22 6.76 14.64
N TRP A 114 -17.43 6.37 14.97
CA TRP A 114 -18.36 7.15 15.82
C TRP A 114 -17.77 7.55 17.17
N SER A 115 -16.84 6.76 17.72
CA SER A 115 -16.12 7.13 18.94
C SER A 115 -15.26 8.39 18.78
N SER A 116 -14.62 8.58 17.62
CA SER A 116 -13.85 9.78 17.32
C SER A 116 -14.76 10.98 17.13
N VAL A 117 -15.90 10.81 16.50
CA VAL A 117 -16.93 11.86 16.35
C VAL A 117 -17.43 12.31 17.74
N LYS A 118 -17.79 11.35 18.60
CA LYS A 118 -18.21 11.63 19.98
C LYS A 118 -17.13 12.37 20.77
N GLU A 119 -15.87 11.97 20.63
CA GLU A 119 -14.76 12.62 21.33
C GLU A 119 -14.51 14.05 20.81
N ALA A 120 -14.65 14.28 19.50
CA ALA A 120 -14.52 15.62 18.91
C ALA A 120 -15.58 16.58 19.48
N VAL A 121 -16.83 16.15 19.54
CA VAL A 121 -17.91 16.95 20.13
C VAL A 121 -17.68 17.18 21.63
N ARG A 122 -17.18 16.17 22.37
CA ARG A 122 -16.87 16.32 23.80
C ARG A 122 -15.77 17.37 24.05
N ARG A 123 -14.74 17.42 23.18
CA ARG A 123 -13.64 18.38 23.30
C ARG A 123 -14.02 19.77 22.84
N ASN A 124 -14.86 19.88 21.86
CA ASN A 124 -15.36 21.13 21.33
C ASN A 124 -16.87 21.02 21.05
N PRO A 125 -17.73 21.36 22.01
CA PRO A 125 -19.19 21.29 21.82
C PRO A 125 -19.72 22.17 20.68
N ASP A 126 -19.00 23.24 20.34
CA ASP A 126 -19.35 24.18 19.29
C ASP A 126 -18.72 23.82 17.92
N VAL A 127 -18.17 22.59 17.76
CA VAL A 127 -17.62 22.13 16.50
C VAL A 127 -18.67 22.19 15.39
N ASN A 128 -18.29 22.73 14.23
CA ASN A 128 -19.20 22.77 13.10
C ASN A 128 -19.56 21.34 12.67
N PRO A 129 -20.86 20.97 12.60
CA PRO A 129 -21.28 19.62 12.17
C PRO A 129 -20.64 19.14 10.86
N GLY A 130 -20.43 20.05 9.90
CA GLY A 130 -19.74 19.74 8.64
C GLY A 130 -18.26 19.35 8.78
N ASP A 131 -17.63 19.62 9.95
CA ASP A 131 -16.26 19.20 10.23
C ASP A 131 -16.19 17.82 10.89
N LEU A 132 -17.30 17.30 11.39
CA LEU A 132 -17.35 15.98 12.03
C LEU A 132 -17.02 14.84 11.09
N GLU A 133 -17.36 14.97 9.81
CA GLU A 133 -17.00 14.00 8.77
C GLU A 133 -15.47 13.83 8.67
N LYS A 134 -14.71 14.91 8.82
CA LYS A 134 -13.24 14.90 8.72
C LYS A 134 -12.54 14.10 9.83
N VAL A 135 -13.20 13.93 10.97
CA VAL A 135 -12.65 13.21 12.14
C VAL A 135 -13.22 11.79 12.27
N ALA A 136 -14.10 11.40 11.35
CA ALA A 136 -14.75 10.09 11.37
C ALA A 136 -13.92 8.96 10.74
N GLY A 137 -12.82 9.29 10.06
CA GLY A 137 -11.97 8.31 9.36
C GLY A 137 -11.09 7.49 10.29
N ASP A 138 -10.90 6.21 9.94
CA ASP A 138 -9.85 5.33 10.46
C ASP A 138 -8.92 4.98 9.29
N TYR A 139 -7.60 5.15 9.44
CA TYR A 139 -6.68 5.12 8.31
C TYR A 139 -5.89 3.81 8.22
N VAL A 140 -5.45 3.48 7.00
CA VAL A 140 -4.71 2.25 6.68
C VAL A 140 -3.20 2.54 6.69
N PHE A 141 -2.61 2.49 7.87
CA PHE A 141 -1.14 2.47 8.06
C PHE A 141 -0.78 2.04 9.48
N ASN A 142 0.45 1.57 9.68
CA ASN A 142 1.00 1.27 10.98
C ASN A 142 2.28 2.10 11.21
N ALA A 143 2.26 2.93 12.27
CA ALA A 143 3.40 3.75 12.65
C ALA A 143 4.55 2.91 13.25
N VAL A 144 5.77 3.41 13.15
CA VAL A 144 6.91 2.83 13.88
C VAL A 144 6.67 2.98 15.39
N ALA A 145 7.02 1.95 16.16
CA ALA A 145 6.87 1.96 17.62
C ALA A 145 7.60 3.17 18.24
N GLY A 146 6.92 3.85 19.16
CA GLY A 146 7.47 5.07 19.79
C GLY A 146 7.13 6.38 19.06
N THR A 147 6.45 6.33 17.91
CA THR A 147 5.96 7.53 17.22
C THR A 147 4.71 8.05 17.93
N GLY A 148 4.88 8.81 19.03
CA GLY A 148 3.74 9.34 19.80
C GLY A 148 3.11 10.57 19.16
N GLN A 149 3.94 11.52 18.69
CA GLN A 149 3.54 12.72 17.97
C GLN A 149 4.39 12.88 16.72
N PHE A 150 3.79 13.24 15.61
CA PHE A 150 4.49 13.49 14.34
C PHE A 150 3.96 14.75 13.66
N ASN A 151 4.81 15.36 12.83
CA ASN A 151 4.42 16.51 12.04
C ASN A 151 3.62 16.06 10.83
N VAL A 152 2.32 16.40 10.80
CA VAL A 152 1.43 16.05 9.66
C VAL A 152 1.83 16.73 8.34
N GLY A 153 2.69 17.74 8.38
CA GLY A 153 3.19 18.46 7.19
C GLY A 153 4.45 17.86 6.58
N GLU A 154 4.98 16.74 7.10
CA GLU A 154 6.23 16.12 6.67
C GLU A 154 6.06 14.62 6.41
N PRO A 155 6.89 14.02 5.52
CA PRO A 155 6.87 12.57 5.33
C PRO A 155 7.18 11.84 6.63
N LEU A 156 6.34 10.87 6.97
CA LEU A 156 6.47 10.03 8.16
C LEU A 156 7.00 8.65 7.77
N GLU A 157 8.06 8.17 8.42
CA GLU A 157 8.47 6.77 8.31
C GLU A 157 7.49 5.87 9.07
N VAL A 158 6.97 4.84 8.39
CA VAL A 158 5.98 3.92 8.92
C VAL A 158 6.39 2.47 8.70
N LEU A 159 5.72 1.55 9.38
CA LEU A 159 5.96 0.12 9.19
C LEU A 159 5.27 -0.40 7.93
N GLU A 160 4.04 -0.01 7.73
CA GLU A 160 3.16 -0.57 6.70
C GLU A 160 2.19 0.48 6.20
N ILE A 161 1.90 0.46 4.91
CA ILE A 161 0.83 1.23 4.24
C ILE A 161 0.08 0.32 3.28
N GLY A 162 -1.15 0.69 2.94
CA GLY A 162 -1.95 -0.05 1.96
C GLY A 162 -1.63 0.35 0.52
N THR A 163 -1.80 -0.58 -0.39
CA THR A 163 -1.61 -0.37 -1.85
C THR A 163 -2.76 0.39 -2.51
N GLY A 164 -3.81 0.74 -1.77
CA GLY A 164 -4.85 1.64 -2.28
C GLY A 164 -4.32 3.01 -2.71
N PHE A 165 -3.14 3.43 -2.19
CA PHE A 165 -2.44 4.63 -2.62
C PHE A 165 -0.94 4.54 -2.28
N MET A 166 -0.18 3.79 -3.11
CA MET A 166 1.24 3.50 -2.89
C MET A 166 2.05 3.67 -4.17
N MET A 167 3.12 4.46 -4.10
CA MET A 167 4.11 4.62 -5.16
C MET A 167 5.38 3.85 -4.82
N ILE A 168 5.93 3.13 -5.81
CA ILE A 168 7.11 2.28 -5.67
C ILE A 168 8.05 2.55 -6.85
N LYS A 169 9.32 2.79 -6.57
CA LYS A 169 10.33 2.93 -7.62
C LYS A 169 10.71 1.57 -8.22
N ARG A 170 11.10 1.56 -9.48
CA ARG A 170 11.56 0.37 -10.21
C ARG A 170 12.66 -0.39 -9.47
N GLU A 171 13.63 0.31 -8.93
CA GLU A 171 14.78 -0.28 -8.23
C GLU A 171 14.37 -1.15 -7.03
N VAL A 172 13.20 -0.90 -6.42
CA VAL A 172 12.65 -1.71 -5.33
C VAL A 172 12.34 -3.12 -5.83
N PHE A 173 11.66 -3.22 -6.96
CA PHE A 173 11.33 -4.51 -7.59
C PHE A 173 12.60 -5.27 -8.02
N GLU A 174 13.58 -4.57 -8.61
CA GLU A 174 14.85 -5.16 -9.01
C GLU A 174 15.68 -5.68 -7.83
N LYS A 175 15.66 -4.97 -6.69
CA LYS A 175 16.28 -5.43 -5.44
C LYS A 175 15.54 -6.64 -4.88
N PHE A 176 14.20 -6.59 -4.93
CA PHE A 176 13.33 -7.65 -4.41
C PHE A 176 13.55 -8.97 -5.18
N GLU A 177 13.57 -8.94 -6.51
CA GLU A 177 13.84 -10.12 -7.35
C GLU A 177 15.19 -10.77 -7.03
N LYS A 178 16.21 -9.96 -6.76
CA LYS A 178 17.54 -10.46 -6.37
C LYS A 178 17.55 -11.11 -4.98
N GLN A 179 16.77 -10.57 -4.05
CA GLN A 179 16.72 -11.06 -2.67
C GLN A 179 15.87 -12.32 -2.54
N TYR A 180 14.77 -12.40 -3.28
CA TYR A 180 13.78 -13.48 -3.21
C TYR A 180 13.58 -14.17 -4.59
N PRO A 181 14.65 -14.69 -5.22
CA PRO A 181 14.56 -15.27 -6.57
C PRO A 181 13.65 -16.51 -6.65
N GLU A 182 13.35 -17.14 -5.50
CA GLU A 182 12.44 -18.28 -5.39
C GLU A 182 10.96 -17.92 -5.53
N LEU A 183 10.59 -16.65 -5.43
CA LEU A 183 9.20 -16.21 -5.49
C LEU A 183 8.66 -16.07 -6.93
N HIS A 184 9.34 -16.64 -7.92
CA HIS A 184 8.81 -16.78 -9.27
C HIS A 184 7.81 -17.92 -9.35
N TYR A 185 6.68 -17.67 -10.00
CA TYR A 185 5.64 -18.68 -10.21
C TYR A 185 5.13 -18.68 -11.64
N LYS A 186 4.59 -19.82 -12.07
CA LYS A 186 3.87 -19.91 -13.34
C LYS A 186 2.47 -19.34 -13.14
N PRO A 187 2.12 -18.24 -13.80
CA PRO A 187 0.82 -17.62 -13.61
C PRO A 187 -0.29 -18.42 -14.29
N ASP A 188 -1.47 -18.36 -13.70
CA ASP A 188 -2.71 -18.95 -14.22
C ASP A 188 -3.65 -17.84 -14.77
N HIS A 189 -3.07 -16.86 -15.46
CA HIS A 189 -3.79 -15.72 -16.04
C HIS A 189 -4.22 -16.01 -17.47
N VAL A 190 -5.05 -17.03 -17.67
CA VAL A 190 -5.54 -17.37 -19.01
C VAL A 190 -6.49 -16.28 -19.49
N GLY A 191 -6.19 -15.69 -20.63
CA GLY A 191 -7.07 -14.73 -21.30
C GLY A 191 -6.85 -13.27 -20.92
N GLN A 192 -5.83 -12.93 -20.14
CA GLN A 192 -5.45 -11.52 -19.94
C GLN A 192 -4.77 -10.95 -21.19
N ALA A 193 -5.03 -9.67 -21.49
CA ALA A 193 -4.42 -9.02 -22.64
C ALA A 193 -2.88 -9.04 -22.52
N ASN A 194 -2.20 -9.35 -23.62
CA ASN A 194 -0.74 -9.42 -23.69
C ASN A 194 -0.07 -10.50 -22.82
N PHE A 195 -0.84 -11.51 -22.40
CA PHE A 195 -0.31 -12.62 -21.62
C PHE A 195 -0.73 -13.97 -22.20
N ASP A 196 0.25 -14.74 -22.67
CA ASP A 196 0.08 -16.07 -23.27
C ASP A 196 0.28 -17.23 -22.28
N GLY A 197 0.58 -16.94 -21.01
CA GLY A 197 0.85 -17.94 -19.97
C GLY A 197 2.22 -18.61 -20.05
N SER A 198 3.08 -18.19 -20.99
CA SER A 198 4.38 -18.85 -21.23
C SER A 198 5.48 -18.45 -20.27
N ARG A 199 5.38 -17.28 -19.63
CA ARG A 199 6.41 -16.74 -18.74
C ARG A 199 6.09 -16.92 -17.28
N TYR A 200 7.13 -17.00 -16.47
CA TYR A 200 7.03 -16.85 -15.01
C TYR A 200 6.96 -15.39 -14.63
N ILE A 201 6.19 -15.07 -13.59
CA ILE A 201 6.14 -13.76 -12.98
C ILE A 201 6.54 -13.85 -11.50
N HIS A 202 6.93 -12.72 -10.91
CA HIS A 202 7.42 -12.68 -9.53
C HIS A 202 6.28 -12.34 -8.56
N ALA A 203 6.20 -13.05 -7.43
CA ALA A 203 5.23 -12.79 -6.37
C ALA A 203 5.75 -11.69 -5.43
N PHE A 204 5.64 -10.43 -5.84
CA PHE A 204 5.95 -9.28 -4.98
C PHE A 204 4.92 -9.08 -3.87
N PHE A 205 3.68 -9.43 -4.16
CA PHE A 205 2.53 -9.30 -3.27
C PHE A 205 1.96 -10.68 -3.00
N ASP A 206 2.07 -11.12 -1.75
CA ASP A 206 1.51 -12.39 -1.30
C ASP A 206 1.03 -12.25 0.14
N THR A 207 0.14 -13.14 0.55
CA THR A 207 -0.47 -13.14 1.88
C THR A 207 0.08 -14.33 2.66
N VAL A 208 0.94 -14.06 3.64
CA VAL A 208 1.59 -15.10 4.45
C VAL A 208 1.58 -14.73 5.94
N ILE A 209 1.81 -15.72 6.79
CA ILE A 209 2.08 -15.47 8.21
C ILE A 209 3.52 -14.94 8.32
N ASP A 210 3.68 -13.75 8.91
CA ASP A 210 5.00 -13.17 9.19
C ASP A 210 5.69 -13.97 10.30
N SER A 211 6.38 -15.02 9.89
CA SER A 211 6.98 -16.00 10.79
C SER A 211 8.38 -16.41 10.31
N LYS A 212 9.09 -17.13 11.15
CA LYS A 212 10.36 -17.77 10.80
C LYS A 212 10.27 -18.58 9.52
N TYR A 213 9.15 -19.29 9.29
CA TYR A 213 8.95 -20.11 8.09
C TYR A 213 8.90 -19.30 6.81
N ALA A 214 8.24 -18.13 6.81
CA ALA A 214 8.20 -17.24 5.67
C ALA A 214 9.58 -16.69 5.26
N ASN A 215 10.55 -16.79 6.18
CA ASN A 215 11.92 -16.30 6.00
C ASN A 215 12.98 -17.41 6.13
N MET A 216 12.58 -18.67 6.05
CA MET A 216 13.38 -19.84 6.38
C MET A 216 14.74 -19.88 5.70
N LYS A 217 14.83 -19.46 4.45
CA LYS A 217 16.10 -19.41 3.71
C LYS A 217 17.14 -18.50 4.39
N ASN A 218 16.73 -17.30 4.78
CA ASN A 218 17.62 -16.34 5.45
C ASN A 218 17.93 -16.77 6.88
N GLU A 219 16.95 -17.32 7.58
CA GLU A 219 17.10 -17.87 8.93
C GLU A 219 18.07 -19.05 8.93
N MET A 220 17.92 -19.98 7.99
CA MET A 220 18.81 -21.14 7.86
C MET A 220 20.24 -20.71 7.54
N LYS A 221 20.39 -19.75 6.60
CA LYS A 221 21.70 -19.21 6.28
C LYS A 221 22.35 -18.60 7.52
N SER A 222 21.65 -17.75 8.24
CA SER A 222 22.16 -17.11 9.47
C SER A 222 22.51 -18.14 10.55
N PHE A 223 21.70 -19.20 10.70
CA PHE A 223 21.96 -20.30 11.61
C PHE A 223 23.26 -21.04 11.26
N LEU A 224 23.42 -21.40 9.99
CA LEU A 224 24.62 -22.14 9.51
C LEU A 224 25.88 -21.25 9.58
N ASP A 225 25.78 -19.97 9.26
CA ASP A 225 26.88 -19.01 9.38
C ASP A 225 27.33 -18.86 10.84
N ALA A 226 26.40 -18.88 11.80
CA ALA A 226 26.67 -18.83 13.22
C ALA A 226 27.16 -20.20 13.80
N ASN A 227 26.80 -21.31 13.17
CA ASN A 227 27.07 -22.67 13.60
C ASN A 227 27.65 -23.52 12.45
N PRO A 228 28.89 -23.26 11.99
CA PRO A 228 29.45 -23.94 10.82
C PRO A 228 29.60 -25.46 10.99
N SER A 229 29.59 -25.95 12.23
CA SER A 229 29.73 -27.37 12.59
C SER A 229 28.40 -27.98 13.04
N ALA A 230 27.25 -27.36 12.73
CA ALA A 230 25.95 -27.84 13.16
C ALA A 230 25.70 -29.27 12.65
N THR A 231 25.26 -30.14 13.55
CA THR A 231 24.82 -31.51 13.20
C THR A 231 23.43 -31.49 12.57
N GLY A 232 23.07 -32.58 11.88
CA GLY A 232 21.73 -32.75 11.33
C GLY A 232 20.61 -32.58 12.37
N ASP A 233 20.82 -33.10 13.61
CA ASP A 233 19.84 -32.97 14.69
C ASP A 233 19.68 -31.52 15.14
N GLN A 234 20.77 -30.74 15.22
CA GLN A 234 20.71 -29.32 15.54
C GLN A 234 19.98 -28.51 14.43
N VAL A 235 20.19 -28.85 13.17
CA VAL A 235 19.45 -28.27 12.05
C VAL A 235 17.96 -28.60 12.16
N MET A 236 17.62 -29.87 12.42
CA MET A 236 16.23 -30.29 12.61
C MET A 236 15.56 -29.60 13.79
N GLN A 237 16.28 -29.48 14.91
CA GLN A 237 15.77 -28.75 16.07
C GLN A 237 15.53 -27.28 15.73
N PHE A 238 16.48 -26.61 15.05
CA PHE A 238 16.30 -25.23 14.58
C PHE A 238 15.09 -25.06 13.65
N LEU A 239 14.86 -26.02 12.74
CA LEU A 239 13.71 -25.99 11.83
C LEU A 239 12.37 -26.14 12.57
N THR A 240 12.33 -27.01 13.59
CA THR A 240 11.09 -27.31 14.33
C THR A 240 10.78 -26.30 15.44
N ASP A 241 11.78 -25.55 15.89
CA ASP A 241 11.58 -24.50 16.90
C ASP A 241 11.11 -23.19 16.27
N ASN A 242 9.79 -22.97 16.34
CA ASN A 242 9.14 -21.78 15.79
C ASN A 242 9.48 -20.49 16.56
N SER A 243 9.88 -20.61 17.83
CA SER A 243 10.18 -19.46 18.69
C SER A 243 11.59 -18.91 18.49
N SER A 244 12.50 -19.72 17.98
CA SER A 244 13.88 -19.30 17.76
C SER A 244 14.08 -18.62 16.42
N SER A 245 14.57 -17.38 16.46
CA SER A 245 15.01 -16.63 15.31
C SER A 245 16.40 -16.06 15.61
N ILE A 246 17.33 -16.17 14.64
CA ILE A 246 18.64 -15.58 14.78
C ILE A 246 18.58 -14.10 14.39
N GLY A 247 18.33 -13.25 15.40
CA GLY A 247 18.44 -11.80 15.27
C GLY A 247 17.21 -11.08 14.71
N LYS A 248 16.08 -11.76 14.52
CA LYS A 248 14.80 -11.14 14.08
C LYS A 248 13.64 -11.56 14.96
N GLN A 249 12.74 -10.63 15.21
CA GLN A 249 11.47 -10.89 15.85
C GLN A 249 10.38 -10.80 14.78
N TYR A 250 9.63 -11.88 14.60
CA TYR A 250 8.46 -11.95 13.74
C TYR A 250 7.21 -11.58 14.52
N SER A 251 6.22 -11.06 13.81
CA SER A 251 4.96 -10.61 14.43
C SER A 251 3.94 -11.73 14.60
N ASP A 252 4.16 -12.88 13.97
CA ASP A 252 3.21 -13.99 13.85
C ASP A 252 1.82 -13.59 13.33
N ARG A 253 1.73 -12.42 12.69
CA ARG A 253 0.51 -11.89 12.09
C ARG A 253 0.32 -12.49 10.71
N TYR A 254 -0.92 -12.82 10.37
CA TYR A 254 -1.31 -13.08 8.98
C TYR A 254 -1.44 -11.72 8.28
N LEU A 255 -0.42 -11.35 7.52
CA LEU A 255 -0.35 -10.06 6.84
C LEU A 255 -1.12 -10.09 5.52
N SER A 256 -1.79 -8.99 5.20
CA SER A 256 -2.28 -8.73 3.85
C SER A 256 -1.11 -8.58 2.87
N GLU A 257 -1.39 -8.67 1.58
CA GLU A 257 -0.36 -8.66 0.55
C GLU A 257 0.47 -7.37 0.54
N ASP A 258 -0.16 -6.23 0.82
CA ASP A 258 0.48 -4.92 0.92
C ASP A 258 1.36 -4.79 2.16
N TYR A 259 0.88 -5.29 3.30
CA TYR A 259 1.65 -5.28 4.54
C TYR A 259 2.82 -6.27 4.48
N MET A 260 2.64 -7.42 3.83
CA MET A 260 3.72 -8.37 3.64
C MET A 260 4.79 -7.84 2.69
N PHE A 261 4.42 -7.15 1.60
CA PHE A 261 5.36 -6.43 0.75
C PHE A 261 6.18 -5.41 1.56
N CYS A 262 5.51 -4.61 2.39
CA CYS A 262 6.18 -3.65 3.27
C CYS A 262 7.16 -4.34 4.24
N GLN A 263 6.76 -5.46 4.82
CA GLN A 263 7.60 -6.24 5.74
C GLN A 263 8.84 -6.79 5.02
N TRP A 264 8.68 -7.38 3.84
CA TRP A 264 9.80 -7.88 3.03
C TRP A 264 10.75 -6.76 2.63
N TRP A 265 10.21 -5.62 2.17
CA TRP A 265 11.03 -4.46 1.83
C TRP A 265 11.86 -3.96 3.03
N ARG A 266 11.26 -3.87 4.20
CA ARG A 266 11.95 -3.49 5.44
C ARG A 266 13.00 -4.52 5.88
N ASN A 267 12.75 -5.80 5.68
CA ASN A 267 13.72 -6.88 5.94
C ASN A 267 14.97 -6.76 5.04
N MET A 268 14.86 -6.12 3.89
CA MET A 268 15.98 -5.79 3.00
C MET A 268 16.68 -4.47 3.38
N GLY A 269 16.30 -3.82 4.48
CA GLY A 269 16.83 -2.53 4.92
C GLY A 269 16.14 -1.32 4.30
N GLY A 270 15.05 -1.51 3.55
CA GLY A 270 14.26 -0.43 2.97
C GLY A 270 13.37 0.29 3.98
N LYS A 271 12.86 1.44 3.58
CA LYS A 271 11.97 2.28 4.39
C LYS A 271 10.66 2.52 3.66
N ILE A 272 9.59 2.64 4.44
CA ILE A 272 8.25 2.98 3.96
C ILE A 272 7.89 4.39 4.45
N TRP A 273 7.39 5.21 3.55
CA TRP A 273 7.04 6.59 3.84
C TRP A 273 5.56 6.86 3.61
N LEU A 274 4.96 7.60 4.54
CA LEU A 274 3.59 8.12 4.45
C LEU A 274 3.63 9.64 4.31
N CYS A 275 2.73 10.19 3.50
CA CYS A 275 2.49 11.63 3.36
C CYS A 275 1.24 12.04 4.14
N PRO A 276 1.30 12.35 5.45
CA PRO A 276 0.10 12.49 6.29
C PRO A 276 -0.80 13.67 5.91
N TRP A 277 -0.28 14.67 5.20
CA TRP A 277 -1.04 15.85 4.75
C TRP A 277 -2.01 15.58 3.59
N MET A 278 -1.85 14.47 2.89
CA MET A 278 -2.67 14.14 1.73
C MET A 278 -4.10 13.79 2.15
N LYS A 279 -5.06 14.26 1.36
CA LYS A 279 -6.49 14.05 1.59
C LYS A 279 -7.04 13.18 0.50
N THR A 280 -7.49 11.99 0.87
CA THR A 280 -8.14 11.04 -0.03
C THR A 280 -9.55 10.74 0.43
N HIS A 281 -10.39 10.29 -0.50
CA HIS A 281 -11.72 9.75 -0.16
C HIS A 281 -11.78 8.30 -0.63
N HIS A 282 -12.13 7.39 0.26
CA HIS A 282 -12.37 6.00 -0.06
C HIS A 282 -13.86 5.77 -0.20
N ILE A 283 -14.32 5.57 -1.43
CA ILE A 283 -15.73 5.55 -1.76
C ILE A 283 -16.26 4.12 -1.64
N GLY A 284 -17.45 4.00 -1.07
CA GLY A 284 -18.11 2.70 -0.89
C GLY A 284 -19.59 2.85 -0.65
N THR A 285 -20.29 1.72 -0.62
CA THR A 285 -21.73 1.68 -0.30
C THR A 285 -21.92 1.85 1.21
N TYR A 286 -22.84 2.71 1.61
CA TYR A 286 -23.24 2.92 2.99
C TYR A 286 -24.74 2.66 3.16
N ALA A 287 -25.12 1.91 4.18
CA ALA A 287 -26.52 1.71 4.54
C ALA A 287 -26.98 2.84 5.48
N PHE A 288 -27.83 3.73 4.97
CA PHE A 288 -28.42 4.80 5.77
C PHE A 288 -29.55 4.21 6.63
N ASN A 289 -29.30 4.01 7.93
CA ASN A 289 -30.27 3.49 8.88
C ASN A 289 -31.13 4.62 9.41
N GLY A 290 -32.44 4.43 9.44
CA GLY A 290 -33.39 5.36 10.03
C GLY A 290 -34.09 4.73 11.24
N ASP A 291 -34.15 5.46 12.35
CA ASP A 291 -34.93 5.14 13.53
C ASP A 291 -35.52 6.42 14.11
N MET A 292 -36.77 6.72 13.73
CA MET A 292 -37.46 7.94 14.17
C MET A 292 -37.67 7.96 15.69
N ALA A 293 -37.86 6.82 16.34
CA ALA A 293 -37.99 6.76 17.78
C ALA A 293 -36.70 7.12 18.51
N ALA A 294 -35.56 6.66 17.98
CA ALA A 294 -34.24 7.03 18.49
C ALA A 294 -33.95 8.53 18.27
N VAL A 295 -34.33 9.09 17.11
CA VAL A 295 -34.18 10.54 16.85
C VAL A 295 -35.00 11.34 17.84
N ALA A 296 -36.28 11.00 18.05
CA ALA A 296 -37.14 11.68 19.02
C ALA A 296 -36.60 11.60 20.45
N ALA A 297 -36.06 10.43 20.84
CA ALA A 297 -35.52 10.21 22.20
C ALA A 297 -34.21 10.97 22.47
N HIS A 298 -33.35 11.17 21.47
CA HIS A 298 -31.98 11.68 21.64
C HIS A 298 -31.75 13.09 21.08
N VAL A 299 -32.57 13.53 20.14
CA VAL A 299 -32.41 14.84 19.45
C VAL A 299 -33.57 15.79 19.76
N GLY A 300 -34.68 15.26 20.22
CA GLY A 300 -35.90 16.01 20.47
C GLY A 300 -36.88 15.97 19.27
N SER A 301 -37.85 16.89 19.23
CA SER A 301 -38.80 16.96 18.12
C SER A 301 -38.10 17.17 16.76
N LEU A 302 -38.49 16.39 15.80
CA LEU A 302 -38.10 16.54 14.38
C LEU A 302 -38.59 17.88 13.84
#